data_46a80b2e8af46d52e20fe77f4b34f940
#
_entry.id   46a80b2e8af46d52e20fe77f4b34f940
#
_cell.length_a   1.000
_cell.length_b   1.000
_cell.length_c   1.000
_cell.angle_alpha   90.00
_cell.angle_beta   90.00
_cell.angle_gamma   90.00
#
_symmetry.space_group_name_H-M   'P 1'
#
loop_
_entity.id
_entity.type
_entity.pdbx_description
1 polymer ?
#
loop_
_entity_poly.entity_id
_entity_poly.type
_entity_poly.pdbx_seq_one_letter_code
_entity_poly.pdbx_strand_id
1 'polypeptide(L)'
;MVLLHFKIAEKNQFIYSVPATTPITDIIKGSVEINNLRCKTDTLCMVIEELIKHGPLKPEEFRGLKETENLDETLEPQYRAKKTPFPEKVGTKYNEDKTNQRTGWILEDEINKKIMEAVNQAKEYLSPKRAENRQITTAEELNKLIQLMYGGVMIGYPAYHGLGEWEPCRVLFEDKSDILKKDEPNQDYFQFDNTCLWYAGKELERGKLLCDYIGKNEKTKVVVKFTKKGSGAPVREPLIDKETHSKMLQYYYKKQEEEKKLQNENEDSYLDSQWADPKQMEKQLYMNGDIKWKYH
;
A
#
# COMPACT_ATOMS: atom_id res chain seq x y z
N MET A 1 12.23 -24.97 -14.00
CA MET A 1 11.14 -24.56 -13.08
C MET A 1 10.40 -23.38 -13.69
N VAL A 2 9.07 -23.41 -13.64
CA VAL A 2 8.20 -22.35 -14.14
C VAL A 2 8.11 -21.24 -13.10
N LEU A 3 8.18 -19.98 -13.55
CA LEU A 3 8.04 -18.82 -12.68
C LEU A 3 6.59 -18.31 -12.75
N LEU A 4 5.84 -18.49 -11.69
CA LEU A 4 4.48 -17.97 -11.55
C LEU A 4 4.53 -16.59 -10.91
N HIS A 5 4.17 -15.56 -11.65
CA HIS A 5 4.06 -14.20 -11.17
C HIS A 5 2.63 -13.94 -10.71
N PHE A 6 2.42 -13.92 -9.42
CA PHE A 6 1.15 -13.59 -8.81
C PHE A 6 0.98 -12.08 -8.69
N LYS A 7 -0.12 -11.56 -9.23
CA LYS A 7 -0.53 -10.15 -9.13
C LYS A 7 -1.89 -10.09 -8.46
N ILE A 8 -1.95 -9.52 -7.26
CA ILE A 8 -3.18 -9.35 -6.47
C ILE A 8 -3.59 -7.89 -6.52
N ALA A 9 -2.66 -6.99 -6.21
CA ALA A 9 -2.77 -5.55 -6.30
C ALA A 9 -1.48 -4.95 -6.86
N GLU A 10 -1.47 -3.65 -7.15
CA GLU A 10 -0.26 -2.97 -7.66
C GLU A 10 0.95 -3.16 -6.73
N LYS A 11 0.72 -3.13 -5.40
CA LYS A 11 1.77 -3.29 -4.39
C LYS A 11 2.00 -4.74 -3.97
N ASN A 12 0.99 -5.61 -4.10
CA ASN A 12 1.09 -7.00 -3.67
C ASN A 12 1.34 -7.93 -4.86
N GLN A 13 2.61 -8.11 -5.17
CA GLN A 13 3.09 -8.97 -6.24
C GLN A 13 4.25 -9.85 -5.72
N PHE A 14 4.29 -11.10 -6.17
CA PHE A 14 5.39 -12.00 -5.84
C PHE A 14 5.60 -13.07 -6.92
N ILE A 15 6.76 -13.70 -6.90
CA ILE A 15 7.09 -14.81 -7.80
C ILE A 15 7.23 -16.08 -6.98
N TYR A 16 6.51 -17.11 -7.43
CA TYR A 16 6.58 -18.47 -6.91
C TYR A 16 7.13 -19.40 -8.00
N SER A 17 8.09 -20.24 -7.66
CA SER A 17 8.74 -21.15 -8.60
C SER A 17 8.29 -22.59 -8.35
N VAL A 18 7.77 -23.24 -9.38
CA VAL A 18 7.29 -24.63 -9.32
C VAL A 18 7.67 -25.41 -10.58
N PRO A 19 7.83 -26.74 -10.51
CA PRO A 19 7.92 -27.60 -11.69
C PRO A 19 6.64 -27.56 -12.54
N ALA A 20 6.75 -27.74 -13.86
CA ALA A 20 5.59 -27.79 -14.75
C ALA A 20 4.64 -28.97 -14.46
N THR A 21 5.15 -30.02 -13.79
CA THR A 21 4.38 -31.22 -13.43
C THR A 21 3.59 -31.08 -12.12
N THR A 22 3.68 -29.92 -11.45
CA THR A 22 3.01 -29.71 -10.16
C THR A 22 1.49 -29.64 -10.34
N PRO A 23 0.70 -30.33 -9.49
CA PRO A 23 -0.75 -30.23 -9.48
C PRO A 23 -1.20 -28.79 -9.14
N ILE A 24 -2.27 -28.31 -9.77
CA ILE A 24 -2.83 -26.99 -9.51
C ILE A 24 -3.23 -26.83 -8.04
N THR A 25 -3.70 -27.90 -7.40
CA THR A 25 -4.06 -27.92 -5.97
C THR A 25 -2.89 -27.52 -5.06
N ASP A 26 -1.70 -28.05 -5.32
CA ASP A 26 -0.50 -27.75 -4.53
C ASP A 26 0.00 -26.33 -4.79
N ILE A 27 -0.17 -25.84 -6.03
CA ILE A 27 0.14 -24.46 -6.40
C ILE A 27 -0.77 -23.50 -5.64
N ILE A 28 -2.08 -23.78 -5.59
CA ILE A 28 -3.03 -22.96 -4.81
C ILE A 28 -2.62 -22.95 -3.34
N LYS A 29 -2.33 -24.12 -2.75
CA LYS A 29 -1.93 -24.23 -1.34
C LYS A 29 -0.69 -23.40 -1.02
N GLY A 30 0.39 -23.59 -1.76
CA GLY A 30 1.64 -22.87 -1.54
C GLY A 30 1.54 -21.37 -1.83
N SER A 31 0.80 -20.98 -2.88
CA SER A 31 0.62 -19.57 -3.21
C SER A 31 -0.27 -18.81 -2.22
N VAL A 32 -1.32 -19.46 -1.69
CA VAL A 32 -2.17 -18.89 -0.63
C VAL A 32 -1.38 -18.73 0.67
N GLU A 33 -0.57 -19.72 1.04
CA GLU A 33 0.32 -19.66 2.22
C GLU A 33 1.28 -18.47 2.10
N ILE A 34 2.00 -18.35 0.98
CA ILE A 34 2.93 -17.24 0.73
C ILE A 34 2.20 -15.91 0.79
N ASN A 35 1.02 -15.78 0.16
CA ASN A 35 0.25 -14.55 0.19
C ASN A 35 -0.15 -14.15 1.62
N ASN A 36 -0.68 -15.09 2.39
CA ASN A 36 -1.12 -14.82 3.75
C ASN A 36 0.04 -14.45 4.67
N LEU A 37 1.20 -15.11 4.50
CA LEU A 37 2.43 -14.72 5.21
C LEU A 37 2.91 -13.32 4.81
N ARG A 38 2.82 -12.94 3.53
CA ARG A 38 3.14 -11.58 3.07
C ARG A 38 2.22 -10.55 3.70
N CYS A 39 0.91 -10.79 3.69
CA CYS A 39 -0.07 -9.91 4.34
C CYS A 39 0.21 -9.77 5.84
N LYS A 40 0.49 -10.89 6.53
CA LYS A 40 0.87 -10.89 7.95
C LYS A 40 2.14 -10.07 8.19
N THR A 41 3.16 -10.25 7.36
CA THR A 41 4.44 -9.51 7.46
C THR A 41 4.23 -8.01 7.24
N ASP A 42 3.43 -7.62 6.25
CA ASP A 42 3.12 -6.21 5.97
C ASP A 42 2.37 -5.55 7.13
N THR A 43 1.35 -6.22 7.65
CA THR A 43 0.60 -5.76 8.84
C THR A 43 1.52 -5.62 10.06
N LEU A 44 2.42 -6.60 10.29
CA LEU A 44 3.42 -6.52 11.36
C LEU A 44 4.35 -5.32 11.19
N CYS A 45 4.81 -5.04 9.98
CA CYS A 45 5.64 -3.85 9.71
C CYS A 45 4.92 -2.56 10.10
N MET A 46 3.64 -2.40 9.74
CA MET A 46 2.86 -1.21 10.08
C MET A 46 2.66 -1.08 11.59
N VAL A 47 2.25 -2.17 12.24
CA VAL A 47 1.97 -2.16 13.69
C VAL A 47 3.22 -1.89 14.52
N ILE A 48 4.37 -2.48 14.14
CA ILE A 48 5.64 -2.27 14.85
C ILE A 48 6.13 -0.82 14.63
N GLU A 49 5.93 -0.23 13.46
CA GLU A 49 6.27 1.19 13.24
C GLU A 49 5.47 2.13 14.14
N GLU A 50 4.19 1.83 14.33
CA GLU A 50 3.35 2.60 15.26
C GLU A 50 3.79 2.40 16.73
N LEU A 51 4.17 1.16 17.09
CA LEU A 51 4.72 0.85 18.39
C LEU A 51 6.01 1.63 18.68
N ILE A 52 6.89 1.73 17.70
CA ILE A 52 8.14 2.52 17.82
C ILE A 52 7.85 4.01 17.97
N LYS A 53 6.85 4.54 17.22
CA LYS A 53 6.52 5.96 17.21
C LYS A 53 5.81 6.44 18.45
N HIS A 54 4.86 5.67 18.96
CA HIS A 54 3.91 6.11 19.99
C HIS A 54 3.82 5.18 21.19
N GLY A 55 4.65 4.14 21.22
CA GLY A 55 4.64 3.16 22.32
C GLY A 55 3.45 2.20 22.30
N PRO A 56 3.25 1.42 23.37
CA PRO A 56 2.20 0.42 23.49
C PRO A 56 0.78 0.99 23.40
N LEU A 57 -0.15 0.18 22.89
CA LEU A 57 -1.57 0.52 22.78
C LEU A 57 -2.22 0.49 24.18
N LYS A 58 -3.01 1.50 24.48
CA LYS A 58 -3.78 1.56 25.74
C LYS A 58 -4.87 0.47 25.76
N PRO A 59 -5.26 -0.03 26.96
CA PRO A 59 -6.47 -0.84 27.10
C PRO A 59 -7.69 -0.13 26.50
N GLU A 60 -8.67 -0.88 26.03
CA GLU A 60 -9.85 -0.35 25.34
C GLU A 60 -10.58 0.73 26.18
N GLU A 61 -10.64 0.54 27.49
CA GLU A 61 -11.28 1.45 28.44
C GLU A 61 -10.60 2.84 28.51
N PHE A 62 -9.31 2.93 28.18
CA PHE A 62 -8.49 4.15 28.27
C PHE A 62 -8.16 4.76 26.91
N ARG A 63 -8.62 4.16 25.82
CA ARG A 63 -8.37 4.68 24.46
C ARG A 63 -9.13 5.98 24.25
N GLY A 64 -8.43 7.00 23.74
CA GLY A 64 -9.00 8.32 23.49
C GLY A 64 -9.02 9.24 24.71
N LEU A 65 -8.79 8.74 25.91
CA LEU A 65 -8.74 9.54 27.13
C LEU A 65 -7.32 10.07 27.40
N LYS A 66 -7.22 11.31 27.85
CA LYS A 66 -5.96 11.85 28.39
C LYS A 66 -5.71 11.28 29.78
N GLU A 67 -4.45 11.07 30.16
CA GLU A 67 -4.08 10.53 31.47
C GLU A 67 -4.63 11.36 32.65
N THR A 68 -4.91 12.64 32.42
CA THR A 68 -5.48 13.58 33.41
C THR A 68 -6.99 13.49 33.54
N GLU A 69 -7.68 12.85 32.64
CA GLU A 69 -9.14 12.71 32.65
C GLU A 69 -9.53 11.44 33.37
N ASN A 70 -9.33 11.42 34.72
CA ASN A 70 -9.86 10.35 35.57
C ASN A 70 -11.38 10.51 35.74
N LEU A 71 -12.14 10.10 34.75
CA LEU A 71 -13.61 10.02 34.82
C LEU A 71 -14.11 9.16 35.99
N ASP A 72 -13.28 8.24 36.47
CA ASP A 72 -13.58 7.34 37.55
C ASP A 72 -13.74 8.04 38.93
N GLU A 73 -13.11 9.20 39.15
CA GLU A 73 -13.23 9.93 40.39
C GLU A 73 -14.60 10.59 40.59
N THR A 74 -15.29 10.86 39.48
CA THR A 74 -16.64 11.45 39.46
C THR A 74 -17.75 10.42 39.56
N LEU A 75 -17.45 9.12 39.34
CA LEU A 75 -18.44 8.03 39.41
C LEU A 75 -18.51 7.46 40.86
N GLU A 76 -19.72 7.14 41.27
CA GLU A 76 -19.93 6.38 42.51
C GLU A 76 -19.18 5.03 42.45
N PRO A 77 -18.64 4.55 43.63
CA PRO A 77 -17.81 3.33 43.67
C PRO A 77 -18.43 2.08 43.06
N GLN A 78 -19.76 1.98 43.07
CA GLN A 78 -20.50 0.85 42.49
C GLN A 78 -20.51 0.82 40.97
N TYR A 79 -20.29 1.96 40.30
CA TYR A 79 -20.25 2.09 38.83
C TYR A 79 -18.84 2.14 38.29
N ARG A 80 -17.81 2.08 39.14
CA ARG A 80 -16.42 2.03 38.68
C ARG A 80 -16.15 0.69 38.10
N ALA A 81 -15.82 0.67 36.80
CA ALA A 81 -15.39 -0.54 36.12
C ALA A 81 -14.17 -1.15 36.80
N LYS A 82 -14.06 -2.49 36.85
CA LYS A 82 -12.82 -3.16 37.26
C LYS A 82 -11.71 -2.69 36.32
N LYS A 83 -10.79 -1.86 36.88
CA LYS A 83 -9.66 -1.35 36.07
C LYS A 83 -8.81 -2.51 35.61
N THR A 84 -8.73 -2.69 34.31
CA THR A 84 -7.62 -3.44 33.71
C THR A 84 -6.33 -2.71 34.08
N PRO A 85 -5.30 -3.41 34.61
CA PRO A 85 -4.06 -2.74 34.99
C PRO A 85 -3.49 -2.05 33.77
N PHE A 86 -3.24 -0.75 33.87
CA PHE A 86 -2.56 0.01 32.84
C PHE A 86 -1.18 -0.64 32.61
N PRO A 87 -0.75 -0.87 31.36
CA PRO A 87 0.56 -1.45 31.13
C PRO A 87 1.62 -0.57 31.79
N GLU A 88 2.56 -1.21 32.51
CA GLU A 88 3.65 -0.48 33.15
C GLU A 88 4.34 0.43 32.11
N LYS A 89 4.73 1.63 32.56
CA LYS A 89 5.42 2.60 31.71
C LYS A 89 6.78 2.02 31.29
N VAL A 90 6.83 1.46 30.11
CA VAL A 90 8.06 0.95 29.51
C VAL A 90 8.52 1.98 28.48
N GLY A 91 9.58 2.72 28.79
CA GLY A 91 10.14 3.70 27.89
C GLY A 91 10.81 4.87 28.61
N THR A 92 11.77 5.48 27.96
CA THR A 92 12.57 6.60 28.48
C THR A 92 12.15 7.95 27.91
N LYS A 93 11.51 7.95 26.75
CA LYS A 93 11.10 9.16 26.02
C LYS A 93 9.58 9.18 25.85
N TYR A 94 9.02 10.40 25.85
CA TYR A 94 7.60 10.60 25.60
C TYR A 94 7.39 11.27 24.24
N ASN A 95 6.56 10.66 23.41
CA ASN A 95 6.08 11.17 22.12
C ASN A 95 4.55 11.08 22.10
N GLU A 96 3.89 12.23 22.16
CA GLU A 96 2.43 12.30 22.26
C GLU A 96 1.76 11.68 21.03
N ASP A 97 0.80 10.80 21.28
CA ASP A 97 -0.13 10.32 20.25
C ASP A 97 -1.35 11.26 20.20
N LYS A 98 -1.54 11.94 19.07
CA LYS A 98 -2.66 12.85 18.84
C LYS A 98 -4.03 12.18 19.00
N THR A 99 -4.10 10.87 18.75
CA THR A 99 -5.33 10.09 18.87
C THR A 99 -5.58 9.59 20.28
N ASN A 100 -4.60 9.73 21.18
CA ASN A 100 -4.63 9.21 22.56
C ASN A 100 -4.93 7.71 22.67
N GLN A 101 -4.69 6.94 21.63
CA GLN A 101 -4.87 5.49 21.64
C GLN A 101 -3.69 4.76 22.25
N ARG A 102 -2.47 5.32 22.09
CA ARG A 102 -1.22 4.75 22.57
C ARG A 102 -0.69 5.52 23.81
N THR A 103 0.19 4.88 24.56
CA THR A 103 0.73 5.44 25.81
C THR A 103 1.64 6.65 25.61
N GLY A 104 2.24 6.82 24.45
CA GLY A 104 3.24 7.84 24.15
C GLY A 104 4.64 7.54 24.69
N TRP A 105 4.83 6.50 25.51
CA TRP A 105 6.14 6.13 26.04
C TRP A 105 6.88 5.23 25.04
N ILE A 106 8.01 5.70 24.57
CA ILE A 106 8.83 5.02 23.57
C ILE A 106 10.15 4.54 24.17
N LEU A 107 10.69 3.47 23.61
CA LEU A 107 11.97 2.89 23.98
C LEU A 107 13.15 3.82 23.59
N GLU A 108 14.35 3.47 24.06
CA GLU A 108 15.59 4.13 23.69
C GLU A 108 15.85 4.06 22.18
N ASP A 109 16.48 5.11 21.65
CA ASP A 109 16.72 5.24 20.19
C ASP A 109 17.55 4.09 19.61
N GLU A 110 18.48 3.52 20.40
CA GLU A 110 19.29 2.38 19.95
C GLU A 110 18.47 1.12 19.73
N ILE A 111 17.53 0.84 20.64
CA ILE A 111 16.63 -0.31 20.55
C ILE A 111 15.66 -0.10 19.39
N ASN A 112 15.07 1.09 19.31
CA ASN A 112 14.16 1.46 18.20
C ASN A 112 14.84 1.33 16.83
N LYS A 113 16.12 1.71 16.71
CA LYS A 113 16.87 1.52 15.46
C LYS A 113 17.00 0.05 15.08
N LYS A 114 17.33 -0.84 16.03
CA LYS A 114 17.43 -2.28 15.76
C LYS A 114 16.11 -2.89 15.33
N ILE A 115 15.00 -2.50 15.97
CA ILE A 115 13.66 -2.94 15.58
C ILE A 115 13.33 -2.42 14.18
N MET A 116 13.63 -1.14 13.89
CA MET A 116 13.39 -0.54 12.59
C MET A 116 14.22 -1.17 11.48
N GLU A 117 15.46 -1.60 11.76
CA GLU A 117 16.28 -2.34 10.79
C GLU A 117 15.60 -3.65 10.37
N ALA A 118 15.04 -4.40 11.33
CA ALA A 118 14.29 -5.61 11.04
C ALA A 118 13.03 -5.33 10.19
N VAL A 119 12.30 -4.26 10.51
CA VAL A 119 11.13 -3.82 9.74
C VAL A 119 11.52 -3.39 8.32
N ASN A 120 12.61 -2.65 8.16
CA ASN A 120 13.08 -2.20 6.85
C ASN A 120 13.51 -3.39 5.97
N GLN A 121 14.19 -4.40 6.53
CA GLN A 121 14.51 -5.64 5.81
C GLN A 121 13.25 -6.35 5.34
N ALA A 122 12.22 -6.44 6.20
CA ALA A 122 10.94 -7.04 5.82
C ALA A 122 10.24 -6.24 4.70
N LYS A 123 10.22 -4.91 4.77
CA LYS A 123 9.65 -4.04 3.73
C LYS A 123 10.38 -4.14 2.40
N GLU A 124 11.71 -4.22 2.42
CA GLU A 124 12.52 -4.42 1.23
C GLU A 124 12.17 -5.77 0.57
N TYR A 125 12.02 -6.83 1.39
CA TYR A 125 11.62 -8.13 0.89
C TYR A 125 10.21 -8.16 0.31
N LEU A 126 9.27 -7.39 0.87
CA LEU A 126 7.90 -7.27 0.37
C LEU A 126 7.77 -6.39 -0.89
N SER A 127 8.80 -5.60 -1.20
CA SER A 127 8.77 -4.63 -2.30
C SER A 127 8.42 -5.29 -3.65
N PRO A 128 7.54 -4.66 -4.47
CA PRO A 128 7.21 -5.14 -5.81
C PRO A 128 8.42 -5.21 -6.75
N LYS A 129 9.48 -4.43 -6.48
CA LYS A 129 10.74 -4.47 -7.24
C LYS A 129 11.38 -5.87 -7.27
N ARG A 130 11.20 -6.68 -6.22
CA ARG A 130 11.69 -8.07 -6.21
C ARG A 130 11.00 -8.94 -7.26
N ALA A 131 9.69 -8.75 -7.43
CA ALA A 131 8.93 -9.46 -8.48
C ALA A 131 9.34 -9.00 -9.89
N GLU A 132 9.65 -7.73 -10.08
CA GLU A 132 10.20 -7.20 -11.34
C GLU A 132 11.57 -7.81 -11.65
N ASN A 133 12.45 -7.89 -10.62
CA ASN A 133 13.79 -8.50 -10.69
C ASN A 133 13.76 -10.02 -10.74
N ARG A 134 12.58 -10.65 -10.84
CA ARG A 134 12.40 -12.11 -10.91
C ARG A 134 12.93 -12.86 -9.69
N GLN A 135 12.96 -12.23 -8.53
CA GLN A 135 13.39 -12.89 -7.28
C GLN A 135 12.21 -13.72 -6.73
N ILE A 136 12.52 -14.97 -6.42
CA ILE A 136 11.53 -15.93 -5.91
C ILE A 136 11.21 -15.57 -4.45
N THR A 137 9.95 -15.71 -4.08
CA THR A 137 9.48 -15.56 -2.69
C THR A 137 9.15 -16.93 -2.12
N THR A 138 9.70 -17.24 -0.95
CA THR A 138 9.48 -18.52 -0.25
C THR A 138 8.82 -18.26 1.11
N ALA A 139 8.02 -19.22 1.56
CA ALA A 139 7.40 -19.18 2.89
C ALA A 139 8.45 -19.19 4.01
N GLU A 140 9.56 -19.92 3.80
CA GLU A 140 10.65 -20.02 4.78
C GLU A 140 11.32 -18.66 5.04
N GLU A 141 11.59 -17.88 3.97
CA GLU A 141 12.19 -16.55 4.12
C GLU A 141 11.24 -15.57 4.81
N LEU A 142 9.94 -15.62 4.50
CA LEU A 142 8.93 -14.81 5.18
C LEU A 142 8.84 -15.15 6.67
N ASN A 143 8.86 -16.43 7.01
CA ASN A 143 8.87 -16.87 8.42
C ASN A 143 10.14 -16.41 9.15
N LYS A 144 11.31 -16.44 8.51
CA LYS A 144 12.56 -15.90 9.09
C LYS A 144 12.45 -14.40 9.36
N LEU A 145 11.84 -13.63 8.46
CA LEU A 145 11.62 -12.20 8.66
C LEU A 145 10.64 -11.91 9.81
N ILE A 146 9.58 -12.69 9.94
CA ILE A 146 8.65 -12.60 11.08
C ILE A 146 9.39 -12.90 12.38
N GLN A 147 10.23 -13.94 12.41
CA GLN A 147 11.04 -14.26 13.59
C GLN A 147 12.08 -13.16 13.90
N LEU A 148 12.67 -12.53 12.89
CA LEU A 148 13.59 -11.41 13.08
C LEU A 148 12.88 -10.21 13.71
N MET A 149 11.69 -9.86 13.23
CA MET A 149 10.85 -8.80 13.83
C MET A 149 10.43 -9.15 15.25
N TYR A 150 10.05 -10.41 15.49
CA TYR A 150 9.75 -10.91 16.83
C TYR A 150 10.94 -10.74 17.77
N GLY A 151 12.13 -11.17 17.36
CA GLY A 151 13.35 -11.00 18.14
C GLY A 151 13.66 -9.53 18.44
N GLY A 152 13.48 -8.64 17.46
CA GLY A 152 13.62 -7.20 17.63
C GLY A 152 12.67 -6.65 18.68
N VAL A 153 11.40 -7.01 18.65
CA VAL A 153 10.40 -6.58 19.64
C VAL A 153 10.73 -7.15 21.02
N MET A 154 11.20 -8.41 21.11
CA MET A 154 11.58 -9.04 22.40
C MET A 154 12.81 -8.41 23.06
N ILE A 155 13.68 -7.75 22.31
CA ILE A 155 14.78 -6.95 22.88
C ILE A 155 14.23 -5.72 23.61
N GLY A 156 13.22 -5.07 23.07
CA GLY A 156 12.61 -3.88 23.68
C GLY A 156 11.57 -4.22 24.76
N TYR A 157 10.84 -5.30 24.57
CA TYR A 157 9.74 -5.75 25.43
C TYR A 157 9.91 -7.22 25.82
N PRO A 158 10.86 -7.54 26.72
CA PRO A 158 11.17 -8.93 27.11
C PRO A 158 9.93 -9.64 27.64
N ALA A 159 9.64 -10.84 27.12
CA ALA A 159 8.45 -11.62 27.50
C ALA A 159 7.13 -10.82 27.43
N TYR A 160 7.02 -9.87 26.50
CA TYR A 160 5.90 -8.94 26.35
C TYR A 160 5.67 -8.00 27.59
N HIS A 161 6.70 -7.79 28.40
CA HIS A 161 6.58 -6.85 29.52
C HIS A 161 6.24 -5.44 29.01
N GLY A 162 5.15 -4.86 29.50
CA GLY A 162 4.63 -3.57 29.05
C GLY A 162 3.77 -3.62 27.78
N LEU A 163 3.63 -4.79 27.12
CA LEU A 163 2.70 -5.01 26.01
C LEU A 163 1.47 -5.77 26.50
N GLY A 164 0.30 -5.15 26.39
CA GLY A 164 -0.96 -5.80 26.74
C GLY A 164 -1.31 -6.96 25.78
N GLU A 165 -2.23 -7.83 26.20
CA GLU A 165 -2.72 -8.92 25.33
C GLU A 165 -3.48 -8.40 24.09
N TRP A 166 -3.98 -7.18 24.18
CA TRP A 166 -4.66 -6.46 23.09
C TRP A 166 -3.72 -5.76 22.11
N GLU A 167 -2.40 -5.81 22.35
CA GLU A 167 -1.43 -5.19 21.45
C GLU A 167 -1.39 -5.93 20.11
N PRO A 168 -1.64 -5.26 18.98
CA PRO A 168 -1.75 -5.91 17.68
C PRO A 168 -0.51 -6.72 17.28
N CYS A 169 0.70 -6.26 17.62
CA CYS A 169 1.91 -7.01 17.31
C CYS A 169 1.97 -8.35 18.07
N ARG A 170 1.58 -8.36 19.37
CA ARG A 170 1.50 -9.58 20.19
C ARG A 170 0.45 -10.55 19.66
N VAL A 171 -0.75 -10.03 19.34
CA VAL A 171 -1.83 -10.83 18.76
C VAL A 171 -1.40 -11.53 17.46
N LEU A 172 -0.67 -10.82 16.59
CA LEU A 172 -0.15 -11.35 15.34
C LEU A 172 0.97 -12.38 15.54
N PHE A 173 1.86 -12.17 16.53
CA PHE A 173 2.93 -13.14 16.83
C PHE A 173 2.38 -14.41 17.46
N GLU A 174 1.37 -14.32 18.33
CA GLU A 174 0.73 -15.46 18.98
C GLU A 174 -0.32 -16.17 18.10
N ASP A 175 -0.50 -15.74 16.84
CA ASP A 175 -1.52 -16.24 15.89
C ASP A 175 -2.98 -16.16 16.40
N LYS A 176 -3.22 -15.33 17.40
CA LYS A 176 -4.57 -15.05 17.94
C LYS A 176 -5.37 -14.10 17.04
N SER A 177 -5.17 -14.18 15.73
CA SER A 177 -5.70 -13.23 14.73
C SER A 177 -7.23 -13.17 14.66
N ASP A 178 -7.96 -14.06 15.34
CA ASP A 178 -9.41 -13.99 15.43
C ASP A 178 -9.91 -12.71 16.12
N ILE A 179 -9.06 -12.08 16.94
CA ILE A 179 -9.34 -10.80 17.58
C ILE A 179 -9.28 -9.65 16.57
N LEU A 180 -8.36 -9.71 15.60
CA LEU A 180 -8.19 -8.67 14.56
C LEU A 180 -9.19 -8.82 13.40
N LYS A 181 -9.77 -10.01 13.20
CA LYS A 181 -10.75 -10.26 12.12
C LYS A 181 -12.07 -9.52 12.29
N LYS A 182 -12.33 -8.95 13.48
CA LYS A 182 -13.59 -8.25 13.76
C LYS A 182 -13.67 -6.86 13.12
N ASP A 183 -12.53 -6.17 12.92
CA ASP A 183 -12.53 -4.75 12.58
C ASP A 183 -12.30 -4.44 11.10
N GLU A 184 -11.59 -5.29 10.34
CA GLU A 184 -11.55 -5.19 8.87
C GLU A 184 -11.32 -6.57 8.25
N PRO A 185 -12.20 -7.05 7.35
CA PRO A 185 -11.88 -8.20 6.52
C PRO A 185 -10.77 -7.76 5.57
N ASN A 186 -9.54 -8.07 5.91
CA ASN A 186 -8.40 -7.81 5.04
C ASN A 186 -8.69 -8.51 3.71
N GLN A 187 -9.07 -7.73 2.69
CA GLN A 187 -9.56 -8.22 1.40
C GLN A 187 -8.53 -9.12 0.70
N ASP A 188 -7.27 -9.03 1.12
CA ASP A 188 -6.14 -9.73 0.54
C ASP A 188 -5.83 -11.09 1.21
N TYR A 189 -6.53 -11.47 2.29
CA TYR A 189 -6.42 -12.81 2.86
C TYR A 189 -7.26 -13.80 2.07
N PHE A 190 -6.63 -14.88 1.65
CA PHE A 190 -7.26 -15.96 0.91
C PHE A 190 -7.33 -17.24 1.73
N GLN A 191 -8.44 -17.97 1.59
CA GLN A 191 -8.60 -19.31 2.13
C GLN A 191 -8.46 -20.31 0.99
N PHE A 192 -7.78 -21.43 1.25
CA PHE A 192 -7.55 -22.46 0.24
C PHE A 192 -8.83 -22.92 -0.48
N ASP A 193 -9.91 -23.16 0.27
CA ASP A 193 -11.17 -23.69 -0.29
C ASP A 193 -11.91 -22.68 -1.18
N ASN A 194 -11.76 -21.40 -0.89
CA ASN A 194 -12.46 -20.30 -1.56
C ASN A 194 -11.61 -19.57 -2.61
N THR A 195 -10.41 -20.07 -2.91
CA THR A 195 -9.49 -19.41 -3.85
C THR A 195 -9.48 -20.13 -5.19
N CYS A 196 -9.61 -19.36 -6.26
CA CYS A 196 -9.42 -19.80 -7.64
C CYS A 196 -8.23 -19.05 -8.26
N LEU A 197 -7.49 -19.74 -9.12
CA LEU A 197 -6.39 -19.17 -9.89
C LEU A 197 -6.80 -18.99 -11.34
N TRP A 198 -6.44 -17.85 -11.93
CA TRP A 198 -6.72 -17.52 -13.31
C TRP A 198 -5.45 -17.26 -14.09
N TYR A 199 -5.37 -17.88 -15.26
CA TYR A 199 -4.30 -17.67 -16.24
C TYR A 199 -4.89 -17.35 -17.61
N ALA A 200 -4.48 -16.25 -18.23
CA ALA A 200 -4.91 -15.84 -19.59
C ALA A 200 -6.44 -15.88 -19.80
N GLY A 201 -7.23 -15.56 -18.76
CA GLY A 201 -8.70 -15.57 -18.84
C GLY A 201 -9.33 -16.96 -18.67
N LYS A 202 -8.55 -17.97 -18.31
CA LYS A 202 -9.02 -19.33 -18.00
C LYS A 202 -8.80 -19.63 -16.53
N GLU A 203 -9.79 -20.25 -15.88
CA GLU A 203 -9.65 -20.78 -14.54
C GLU A 203 -8.79 -22.03 -14.54
N LEU A 204 -7.86 -22.13 -13.59
CA LEU A 204 -7.02 -23.30 -13.40
C LEU A 204 -7.77 -24.32 -12.51
N GLU A 205 -8.20 -25.43 -13.08
CA GLU A 205 -8.94 -26.49 -12.40
C GLU A 205 -8.04 -27.28 -11.45
N ARG A 206 -8.50 -27.51 -10.22
CA ARG A 206 -7.73 -28.18 -9.16
C ARG A 206 -7.29 -29.62 -9.48
N GLY A 207 -7.96 -30.30 -10.38
CA GLY A 207 -7.67 -31.70 -10.75
C GLY A 207 -6.62 -31.86 -11.86
N LYS A 208 -6.10 -30.75 -12.42
CA LYS A 208 -5.16 -30.76 -13.56
C LYS A 208 -3.74 -30.42 -13.14
N LEU A 209 -2.79 -30.72 -14.03
CA LEU A 209 -1.39 -30.34 -13.87
C LEU A 209 -1.16 -28.95 -14.51
N LEU A 210 -0.14 -28.24 -14.04
CA LEU A 210 0.25 -26.96 -14.59
C LEU A 210 0.63 -27.05 -16.09
N CYS A 211 1.29 -28.17 -16.49
CA CYS A 211 1.70 -28.41 -17.86
C CYS A 211 0.52 -28.48 -18.85
N ASP A 212 -0.69 -28.82 -18.39
CA ASP A 212 -1.89 -28.88 -19.25
C ASP A 212 -2.31 -27.52 -19.78
N TYR A 213 -1.94 -26.46 -19.06
CA TYR A 213 -2.27 -25.07 -19.40
C TYR A 213 -1.13 -24.30 -20.08
N ILE A 214 0.12 -24.55 -19.65
CA ILE A 214 1.30 -23.79 -20.12
C ILE A 214 2.24 -24.60 -21.02
N GLY A 215 2.00 -25.93 -21.13
CA GLY A 215 2.87 -26.84 -21.83
C GLY A 215 4.08 -27.30 -20.97
N LYS A 216 4.97 -28.10 -21.58
CA LYS A 216 6.11 -28.73 -20.91
C LYS A 216 7.34 -27.82 -20.73
N ASN A 217 7.27 -26.56 -21.16
CA ASN A 217 8.43 -25.66 -21.09
C ASN A 217 8.62 -25.09 -19.69
N GLU A 218 9.68 -25.52 -19.02
CA GLU A 218 10.00 -25.09 -17.63
C GLU A 218 10.61 -23.68 -17.52
N LYS A 219 11.00 -23.05 -18.62
CA LYS A 219 11.58 -21.68 -18.59
C LYS A 219 10.54 -20.59 -18.77
N THR A 220 9.25 -20.91 -18.66
CA THR A 220 8.15 -19.99 -18.92
C THR A 220 7.88 -19.13 -17.68
N LYS A 221 7.65 -17.81 -17.89
CA LYS A 221 7.08 -16.91 -16.90
C LYS A 221 5.59 -16.74 -17.19
N VAL A 222 4.76 -17.00 -16.19
CA VAL A 222 3.30 -17.00 -16.28
C VAL A 222 2.73 -16.00 -15.26
N VAL A 223 1.84 -15.11 -15.71
CA VAL A 223 1.12 -14.21 -14.82
C VAL A 223 -0.17 -14.87 -14.40
N VAL A 224 -0.34 -15.04 -13.09
CA VAL A 224 -1.51 -15.68 -12.47
C VAL A 224 -2.20 -14.67 -11.55
N LYS A 225 -3.53 -14.66 -11.54
CA LYS A 225 -4.32 -13.82 -10.64
C LYS A 225 -5.12 -14.68 -9.67
N PHE A 226 -5.23 -14.20 -8.43
CA PHE A 226 -6.14 -14.74 -7.44
C PHE A 226 -7.55 -14.18 -7.62
N THR A 227 -8.55 -15.02 -7.43
CA THR A 227 -9.94 -14.60 -7.27
C THR A 227 -10.62 -15.46 -6.21
N LYS A 228 -11.66 -14.91 -5.59
CA LYS A 228 -12.55 -15.69 -4.73
C LYS A 228 -13.49 -16.53 -5.60
N LYS A 229 -13.79 -17.73 -5.16
CA LYS A 229 -14.72 -18.64 -5.84
C LYS A 229 -16.07 -17.94 -6.07
N GLY A 230 -16.54 -17.95 -7.31
CA GLY A 230 -17.79 -17.32 -7.70
C GLY A 230 -17.71 -15.84 -8.11
N SER A 231 -16.56 -15.20 -8.02
CA SER A 231 -16.40 -13.78 -8.46
C SER A 231 -16.15 -13.62 -9.97
N GLY A 232 -16.05 -14.73 -10.71
CA GLY A 232 -15.81 -14.71 -12.14
C GLY A 232 -14.37 -14.35 -12.54
N ALA A 233 -14.16 -14.10 -13.82
CA ALA A 233 -12.85 -13.78 -14.36
C ALA A 233 -12.35 -12.42 -13.87
N PRO A 234 -11.07 -12.32 -13.45
CA PRO A 234 -10.51 -11.04 -12.99
C PRO A 234 -10.48 -10.02 -14.13
N VAL A 235 -10.74 -8.76 -13.78
CA VAL A 235 -10.69 -7.66 -14.73
C VAL A 235 -9.28 -7.59 -15.36
N ARG A 236 -9.22 -7.34 -16.67
CA ARG A 236 -7.95 -7.12 -17.38
C ARG A 236 -7.29 -5.86 -16.83
N GLU A 237 -6.00 -5.93 -16.67
CA GLU A 237 -5.22 -4.72 -16.32
C GLU A 237 -5.33 -3.73 -17.48
N PRO A 238 -5.52 -2.43 -17.18
CA PRO A 238 -5.46 -1.41 -18.21
C PRO A 238 -4.06 -1.42 -18.83
N LEU A 239 -4.00 -1.19 -20.15
CA LEU A 239 -2.75 -1.15 -20.91
C LEU A 239 -1.83 0.01 -20.48
N ILE A 240 -2.37 0.97 -19.77
CA ILE A 240 -1.70 2.20 -19.36
C ILE A 240 -1.83 2.31 -17.83
N ASP A 241 -0.71 2.58 -17.15
CA ASP A 241 -0.70 2.85 -15.71
C ASP A 241 -1.58 4.04 -15.37
N LYS A 242 -2.20 4.02 -14.17
CA LYS A 242 -3.08 5.09 -13.68
C LYS A 242 -2.40 6.46 -13.69
N GLU A 243 -1.11 6.51 -13.36
CA GLU A 243 -0.34 7.76 -13.42
C GLU A 243 -0.18 8.27 -14.84
N THR A 244 0.14 7.39 -15.79
CA THR A 244 0.27 7.74 -17.21
C THR A 244 -1.07 8.17 -17.79
N HIS A 245 -2.17 7.48 -17.40
CA HIS A 245 -3.52 7.86 -17.78
C HIS A 245 -3.92 9.23 -17.22
N SER A 246 -3.60 9.49 -15.94
CA SER A 246 -3.85 10.80 -15.33
C SER A 246 -3.05 11.91 -15.99
N LYS A 247 -1.77 11.68 -16.31
CA LYS A 247 -0.93 12.63 -17.05
C LYS A 247 -1.46 12.88 -18.47
N MET A 248 -1.93 11.84 -19.15
CA MET A 248 -2.59 11.99 -20.45
C MET A 248 -3.85 12.83 -20.36
N LEU A 249 -4.72 12.56 -19.39
CA LEU A 249 -5.93 13.37 -19.16
C LEU A 249 -5.59 14.83 -18.89
N GLN A 250 -4.63 15.12 -18.01
CA GLN A 250 -4.17 16.48 -17.73
C GLN A 250 -3.64 17.17 -18.99
N TYR A 251 -2.88 16.45 -19.82
CA TYR A 251 -2.39 16.98 -21.09
C TYR A 251 -3.53 17.28 -22.07
N TYR A 252 -4.53 16.41 -22.18
CA TYR A 252 -5.70 16.65 -23.04
C TYR A 252 -6.53 17.83 -22.56
N TYR A 253 -6.76 17.96 -21.24
CA TYR A 253 -7.47 19.12 -20.68
C TYR A 253 -6.70 20.42 -20.96
N LYS A 254 -5.41 20.44 -20.74
CA LYS A 254 -4.57 21.61 -21.02
C LYS A 254 -4.60 21.98 -22.49
N LYS A 255 -4.48 21.01 -23.38
CA LYS A 255 -4.58 21.23 -24.83
C LYS A 255 -5.95 21.76 -25.24
N GLN A 256 -7.01 21.24 -24.65
CA GLN A 256 -8.37 21.70 -24.92
C GLN A 256 -8.62 23.15 -24.42
N GLU A 257 -8.04 23.52 -23.29
CA GLU A 257 -8.05 24.90 -22.82
C GLU A 257 -7.24 25.84 -23.74
N GLU A 258 -6.08 25.40 -24.19
CA GLU A 258 -5.28 26.16 -25.16
C GLU A 258 -6.02 26.35 -26.49
N GLU A 259 -6.67 25.31 -27.01
CA GLU A 259 -7.49 25.39 -28.20
C GLU A 259 -8.67 26.34 -28.03
N LYS A 260 -9.38 26.28 -26.87
CA LYS A 260 -10.48 27.23 -26.57
C LYS A 260 -9.98 28.67 -26.46
N LYS A 261 -8.82 28.90 -25.83
CA LYS A 261 -8.21 30.24 -25.77
C LYS A 261 -7.84 30.74 -27.14
N LEU A 262 -7.22 29.90 -28.01
CA LEU A 262 -6.90 30.25 -29.38
C LEU A 262 -8.16 30.55 -30.23
N GLN A 263 -9.25 29.81 -30.03
CA GLN A 263 -10.52 30.09 -30.70
C GLN A 263 -11.11 31.46 -30.25
N ASN A 264 -11.12 31.69 -28.94
CA ASN A 264 -11.60 32.98 -28.40
C ASN A 264 -10.70 34.16 -28.81
N GLU A 265 -9.37 33.97 -28.78
CA GLU A 265 -8.41 34.98 -29.26
C GLU A 265 -8.56 35.25 -30.77
N ASN A 266 -8.90 34.24 -31.60
CA ASN A 266 -9.13 34.46 -33.03
C ASN A 266 -10.43 35.19 -33.32
N GLU A 267 -11.48 35.07 -32.48
CA GLU A 267 -12.73 35.81 -32.65
C GLU A 267 -12.62 37.26 -32.17
N ASP A 268 -11.88 37.53 -31.09
CA ASP A 268 -11.78 38.86 -30.50
C ASP A 268 -10.53 39.65 -30.92
N SER A 269 -9.40 38.98 -31.18
CA SER A 269 -8.14 39.64 -31.54
C SER A 269 -8.14 40.28 -32.93
N TYR A 270 -9.08 39.86 -33.81
CA TYR A 270 -9.28 40.48 -35.10
C TYR A 270 -9.87 41.88 -34.96
N LEU A 271 -10.72 42.11 -33.96
CA LEU A 271 -11.34 43.41 -33.69
C LEU A 271 -10.40 44.39 -32.98
N ASP A 272 -9.46 43.89 -32.15
CA ASP A 272 -8.49 44.67 -31.39
C ASP A 272 -7.11 44.80 -32.10
N SER A 273 -6.93 44.19 -33.24
CA SER A 273 -5.69 44.32 -33.99
C SER A 273 -5.57 45.73 -34.56
N GLN A 274 -4.38 46.34 -34.52
CA GLN A 274 -4.05 47.64 -35.11
C GLN A 274 -4.44 47.75 -36.59
N TRP A 275 -4.64 46.60 -37.26
CA TRP A 275 -5.11 46.51 -38.64
C TRP A 275 -6.62 46.66 -38.79
N ALA A 276 -7.38 46.47 -37.75
CA ALA A 276 -8.85 46.56 -37.78
C ALA A 276 -9.36 48.00 -37.52
N ASP A 277 -8.49 48.92 -37.06
CA ASP A 277 -8.85 50.31 -36.87
C ASP A 277 -8.39 51.17 -38.07
N PRO A 278 -9.28 51.44 -39.04
CA PRO A 278 -8.95 52.22 -40.23
C PRO A 278 -8.50 53.64 -39.89
N LYS A 279 -8.91 54.22 -38.76
CA LYS A 279 -8.49 55.56 -38.32
C LYS A 279 -7.07 55.63 -37.80
N GLN A 280 -6.57 54.55 -37.18
CA GLN A 280 -5.16 54.48 -36.76
C GLN A 280 -4.24 54.27 -37.96
N MET A 281 -4.63 53.46 -38.90
CA MET A 281 -3.88 53.22 -40.14
C MET A 281 -3.83 54.52 -40.98
N GLU A 282 -4.93 55.24 -41.08
CA GLU A 282 -5.01 56.52 -41.77
C GLU A 282 -4.08 57.56 -41.10
N LYS A 283 -4.09 57.69 -39.77
CA LYS A 283 -3.17 58.54 -39.03
C LYS A 283 -1.69 58.17 -39.23
N GLN A 284 -1.33 56.89 -39.26
CA GLN A 284 0.02 56.47 -39.51
C GLN A 284 0.49 56.75 -40.95
N LEU A 285 -0.40 56.61 -41.92
CA LEU A 285 -0.13 56.97 -43.30
C LEU A 285 0.04 58.49 -43.50
N TYR A 286 -0.74 59.30 -42.83
CA TYR A 286 -0.65 60.78 -42.87
C TYR A 286 0.53 61.32 -42.05
N MET A 287 1.03 60.61 -41.02
CA MET A 287 2.20 61.04 -40.25
C MET A 287 3.55 60.69 -40.95
N ASN A 288 3.56 59.82 -41.95
CA ASN A 288 4.73 59.45 -42.74
C ASN A 288 4.84 60.26 -44.06
N GLY A 289 4.16 61.44 -44.14
CA GLY A 289 4.22 62.32 -45.29
C GLY A 289 5.50 63.10 -45.37
N ASP A 290 6.61 62.48 -45.68
CA ASP A 290 7.80 63.07 -46.31
C ASP A 290 8.75 61.95 -46.82
N ILE A 291 8.29 61.21 -47.82
CA ILE A 291 9.19 60.38 -48.61
C ILE A 291 9.83 61.26 -49.68
N LYS A 292 11.03 61.81 -49.40
CA LYS A 292 11.86 62.47 -50.42
C LYS A 292 12.51 61.41 -51.28
N TRP A 293 11.97 61.28 -52.49
CA TRP A 293 12.61 60.49 -53.55
C TRP A 293 13.89 61.21 -54.01
N LYS A 294 15.07 60.70 -53.73
CA LYS A 294 16.34 61.11 -54.39
C LYS A 294 16.50 60.27 -55.63
N TYR A 295 16.43 60.93 -56.77
CA TYR A 295 16.90 60.35 -58.04
C TYR A 295 18.42 60.33 -58.02
N HIS A 296 18.97 59.16 -58.35
CA HIS A 296 20.36 58.99 -58.75
C HIS A 296 20.36 58.74 -60.26
#